data_d2e02756d48f34b084bb0e0d472942c5
#
_entry.id   d2e02756d48f34b084bb0e0d472942c5
#
_cell.length_a   1.000
_cell.length_b   1.000
_cell.length_c   1.000
_cell.angle_alpha   90.00
_cell.angle_beta   90.00
_cell.angle_gamma   90.00
#
_symmetry.space_group_name_H-M   'P 1'
#
loop_
_entity.id
_entity.type
_entity.pdbx_description
1 polymer ?
#
loop_
_entity_poly.entity_id
_entity_poly.type
_entity_poly.pdbx_seq_one_letter_code
_entity_poly.pdbx_strand_id
1 'polypeptide(L)'
;MQSGLQAWLVDRFTQTQLPLEMEGDNNYNFAVTTAAGASAPNRFMIVFKQAVTLPVTFIQVNAKRNTDRTISVNWKVANEINIAKYEVERSADGIQFTGIISAEANHAPQYAKTDLSPFTALNYYRIKAIEFDGSIQYSAIVKVSAEEVPPLISVYPNPVKNRVMQLHFEG
;
A
#
# COMPACT_ATOMS: atom_id res chain seq x y z
N MET A 1 16.12 17.42 0.60
CA MET A 1 17.14 16.46 0.15
C MET A 1 16.45 15.37 -0.64
N GLN A 2 17.02 14.93 -1.75
CA GLN A 2 16.45 13.82 -2.53
C GLN A 2 16.55 12.54 -1.68
N SER A 3 15.43 11.99 -1.29
CA SER A 3 15.32 10.76 -0.51
C SER A 3 15.97 9.60 -1.26
N GLY A 4 16.86 8.87 -0.58
CA GLY A 4 17.47 7.64 -1.13
C GLY A 4 18.85 7.82 -1.79
N LEU A 5 19.49 8.99 -1.74
CA LEU A 5 20.87 9.15 -2.23
C LEU A 5 21.86 8.68 -1.15
N GLN A 6 22.73 7.76 -1.48
CA GLN A 6 23.83 7.28 -0.64
C GLN A 6 25.17 7.67 -1.26
N ALA A 7 26.11 8.15 -0.44
CA ALA A 7 27.47 8.43 -0.83
C ALA A 7 28.40 7.29 -0.42
N TRP A 8 29.37 6.98 -1.26
CA TRP A 8 30.39 5.96 -1.02
C TRP A 8 31.76 6.52 -1.31
N LEU A 9 32.70 6.33 -0.38
CA LEU A 9 34.12 6.54 -0.66
C LEU A 9 34.69 5.28 -1.35
N VAL A 10 35.25 5.45 -2.53
CA VAL A 10 35.93 4.39 -3.26
C VAL A 10 37.43 4.64 -3.20
N ASP A 11 38.17 3.70 -2.58
CA ASP A 11 39.64 3.66 -2.66
C ASP A 11 40.03 2.76 -3.83
N ARG A 12 40.51 3.38 -4.91
CA ARG A 12 40.90 2.69 -6.14
C ARG A 12 42.16 1.87 -6.00
N PHE A 13 42.99 2.15 -5.01
CA PHE A 13 44.23 1.40 -4.75
C PHE A 13 43.93 0.06 -4.05
N THR A 14 43.07 0.09 -3.02
CA THR A 14 42.71 -1.12 -2.28
C THR A 14 41.44 -1.81 -2.83
N GLN A 15 40.75 -1.20 -3.81
CA GLN A 15 39.51 -1.67 -4.40
C GLN A 15 38.36 -1.79 -3.35
N THR A 16 38.43 -0.99 -2.28
CA THR A 16 37.42 -0.98 -1.24
C THR A 16 36.41 0.14 -1.45
N GLN A 17 35.18 -0.09 -0.95
CA GLN A 17 34.12 0.90 -0.94
C GLN A 17 33.54 0.98 0.50
N LEU A 18 33.40 2.20 0.99
CA LEU A 18 32.88 2.49 2.32
C LEU A 18 31.69 3.42 2.21
N PRO A 19 30.56 3.12 2.88
CA PRO A 19 29.46 4.05 2.93
C PRO A 19 29.87 5.30 3.71
N LEU A 20 29.38 6.46 3.26
CA LEU A 20 29.57 7.74 3.93
C LEU A 20 28.24 8.19 4.55
N GLU A 21 28.33 8.67 5.78
CA GLU A 21 27.22 9.39 6.38
C GLU A 21 27.03 10.74 5.67
N MET A 22 25.77 11.06 5.34
CA MET A 22 25.45 12.30 4.62
C MET A 22 25.42 13.54 5.51
N GLU A 23 25.51 13.34 6.81
CA GLU A 23 25.57 14.38 7.83
C GLU A 23 26.75 14.08 8.80
N GLY A 24 27.45 15.11 9.23
CA GLY A 24 28.62 14.99 10.12
C GLY A 24 29.93 14.65 9.41
N ASP A 25 30.92 14.25 10.18
CA ASP A 25 32.27 13.99 9.70
C ASP A 25 32.49 12.50 9.42
N ASN A 26 33.04 12.20 8.25
CA ASN A 26 33.45 10.85 7.86
C ASN A 26 34.97 10.74 7.90
N ASN A 27 35.49 9.83 8.74
CA ASN A 27 36.92 9.60 8.90
C ASN A 27 37.35 8.28 8.23
N TYR A 28 38.29 8.32 7.30
CA TYR A 28 38.87 7.15 6.66
C TYR A 28 40.37 7.09 6.86
N ASN A 29 40.84 6.06 7.55
CA ASN A 29 42.27 5.82 7.79
C ASN A 29 42.82 4.95 6.67
N PHE A 30 43.89 5.40 6.05
CA PHE A 30 44.55 4.66 4.96
C PHE A 30 46.08 4.70 5.10
N ALA A 31 46.75 3.65 4.61
CA ALA A 31 48.16 3.58 4.57
C ALA A 31 48.69 4.13 3.22
N VAL A 32 49.79 4.87 3.28
CA VAL A 32 50.60 5.24 2.10
C VAL A 32 51.84 4.35 2.12
N THR A 33 52.02 3.59 1.05
CA THR A 33 53.16 2.70 0.87
C THR A 33 53.97 3.12 -0.36
N THR A 34 55.09 2.45 -0.61
CA THR A 34 55.91 2.68 -1.82
C THR A 34 55.31 2.06 -3.08
N ALA A 35 54.19 1.35 -2.97
CA ALA A 35 53.51 0.74 -4.11
C ALA A 35 52.92 1.79 -5.05
N ALA A 36 53.01 1.53 -6.36
CA ALA A 36 52.42 2.41 -7.35
C ALA A 36 50.90 2.55 -7.11
N GLY A 37 50.41 3.78 -7.09
CA GLY A 37 49.02 4.09 -6.84
C GLY A 37 48.64 4.40 -5.38
N ALA A 38 49.49 4.03 -4.39
CA ALA A 38 49.20 4.31 -2.98
C ALA A 38 49.09 5.81 -2.66
N SER A 39 49.80 6.66 -3.41
CA SER A 39 49.80 8.13 -3.31
C SER A 39 49.24 8.80 -4.58
N ALA A 40 48.54 8.07 -5.43
CA ALA A 40 48.00 8.63 -6.67
C ALA A 40 46.94 9.72 -6.35
N PRO A 41 46.96 10.86 -7.08
CA PRO A 41 46.04 11.97 -6.81
C PRO A 41 44.55 11.61 -7.04
N ASN A 42 44.29 10.55 -7.79
CA ASN A 42 42.97 10.04 -8.09
C ASN A 42 42.62 8.72 -7.36
N ARG A 43 43.37 8.40 -6.28
CA ARG A 43 43.14 7.20 -5.48
C ARG A 43 41.72 7.15 -4.89
N PHE A 44 41.23 8.26 -4.37
CA PHE A 44 39.92 8.36 -3.72
C PHE A 44 38.90 9.03 -4.64
N MET A 45 37.72 8.50 -4.63
CA MET A 45 36.56 9.03 -5.36
C MET A 45 35.31 8.90 -4.51
N ILE A 46 34.48 9.93 -4.52
CA ILE A 46 33.10 9.82 -3.93
C ILE A 46 32.14 9.47 -5.05
N VAL A 47 31.36 8.43 -4.84
CA VAL A 47 30.35 7.97 -5.76
C VAL A 47 29.00 8.07 -5.06
N PHE A 48 28.04 8.74 -5.70
CA PHE A 48 26.66 8.77 -5.26
C PHE A 48 25.88 7.67 -5.95
N LYS A 49 25.18 6.87 -5.16
CA LYS A 49 24.28 5.82 -5.64
C LYS A 49 22.88 6.11 -5.12
N GLN A 50 21.89 6.00 -5.97
CA GLN A 50 20.53 6.01 -5.51
C GLN A 50 20.24 4.67 -4.83
N ALA A 51 19.73 4.69 -3.59
CA ALA A 51 19.24 3.49 -2.94
C ALA A 51 18.05 2.97 -3.77
N VAL A 52 18.19 1.79 -4.33
CA VAL A 52 17.06 1.10 -4.96
C VAL A 52 16.20 0.56 -3.82
N THR A 53 15.15 1.26 -3.47
CA THR A 53 14.15 0.73 -2.56
C THR A 53 13.25 -0.21 -3.35
N LEU A 54 13.05 -1.43 -2.83
CA LEU A 54 12.02 -2.30 -3.37
C LEU A 54 10.67 -1.64 -3.09
N PRO A 55 9.81 -1.50 -4.11
CA PRO A 55 8.50 -0.90 -3.93
C PRO A 55 7.65 -1.74 -2.94
N VAL A 56 6.71 -1.10 -2.27
CA VAL A 56 5.77 -1.79 -1.39
C VAL A 56 5.05 -2.90 -2.16
N THR A 57 4.89 -4.04 -1.52
CA THR A 57 4.18 -5.17 -2.12
C THR A 57 2.86 -5.39 -1.40
N PHE A 58 1.75 -5.28 -2.13
CA PHE A 58 0.44 -5.66 -1.61
C PHE A 58 0.30 -7.18 -1.62
N ILE A 59 0.36 -7.81 -0.44
CA ILE A 59 0.22 -9.27 -0.29
C ILE A 59 -1.24 -9.68 -0.44
N GLN A 60 -2.15 -8.86 0.12
CA GLN A 60 -3.57 -9.16 0.16
C GLN A 60 -4.37 -7.87 0.26
N VAL A 61 -5.49 -7.79 -0.44
CA VAL A 61 -6.51 -6.77 -0.25
C VAL A 61 -7.86 -7.47 -0.19
N ASN A 62 -8.67 -7.12 0.80
CA ASN A 62 -10.02 -7.64 0.99
C ASN A 62 -10.97 -6.52 1.34
N ALA A 63 -12.21 -6.64 0.85
CA ALA A 63 -13.31 -5.80 1.27
C ALA A 63 -14.53 -6.68 1.55
N LYS A 64 -15.23 -6.40 2.65
CA LYS A 64 -16.41 -7.17 3.07
C LYS A 64 -17.48 -6.25 3.63
N ARG A 65 -18.72 -6.45 3.18
CA ARG A 65 -19.89 -5.76 3.73
C ARG A 65 -20.21 -6.30 5.12
N ASN A 66 -20.44 -5.40 6.05
CA ASN A 66 -20.83 -5.67 7.42
C ASN A 66 -22.36 -5.69 7.55
N THR A 67 -22.88 -6.21 8.66
CA THR A 67 -24.32 -6.27 8.95
C THR A 67 -24.94 -4.88 9.14
N ASP A 68 -24.15 -3.87 9.49
CA ASP A 68 -24.54 -2.47 9.63
C ASP A 68 -24.47 -1.68 8.31
N ARG A 69 -24.35 -2.38 7.17
CA ARG A 69 -24.22 -1.83 5.81
C ARG A 69 -22.92 -1.10 5.51
N THR A 70 -22.01 -0.97 6.45
CA THR A 70 -20.66 -0.47 6.19
C THR A 70 -19.83 -1.50 5.43
N ILE A 71 -18.65 -1.10 4.89
CA ILE A 71 -17.72 -2.04 4.26
C ILE A 71 -16.36 -1.92 4.94
N SER A 72 -15.90 -3.04 5.51
CA SER A 72 -14.53 -3.15 6.03
C SER A 72 -13.56 -3.44 4.88
N VAL A 73 -12.52 -2.61 4.76
CA VAL A 73 -11.44 -2.78 3.78
C VAL A 73 -10.16 -3.07 4.54
N ASN A 74 -9.53 -4.19 4.23
CA ASN A 74 -8.31 -4.66 4.89
C ASN A 74 -7.24 -4.94 3.84
N TRP A 75 -5.98 -4.58 4.15
CA TRP A 75 -4.85 -4.92 3.28
C TRP A 75 -3.62 -5.32 4.08
N LYS A 76 -2.81 -6.19 3.47
CA LYS A 76 -1.51 -6.61 3.98
C LYS A 76 -0.44 -6.18 3.02
N VAL A 77 0.68 -5.72 3.56
CA VAL A 77 1.83 -5.25 2.80
C VAL A 77 3.13 -5.88 3.27
N ALA A 78 4.10 -5.92 2.37
CA ALA A 78 5.49 -6.16 2.67
C ALA A 78 6.34 -5.05 2.05
N ASN A 79 7.58 -4.89 2.55
CA ASN A 79 8.52 -3.89 2.07
C ASN A 79 7.97 -2.45 2.16
N GLU A 80 7.34 -2.10 3.28
CA GLU A 80 6.86 -0.75 3.55
C GLU A 80 8.05 0.18 3.82
N ILE A 81 8.78 0.52 2.76
CA ILE A 81 9.92 1.45 2.79
C ILE A 81 9.53 2.69 2.01
N ASN A 82 9.78 3.87 2.57
CA ASN A 82 9.47 5.18 1.98
C ASN A 82 7.96 5.46 1.75
N ILE A 83 7.06 4.68 2.29
CA ILE A 83 5.63 4.95 2.18
C ILE A 83 5.24 6.02 3.20
N ALA A 84 4.65 7.11 2.71
CA ALA A 84 4.11 8.18 3.55
C ALA A 84 2.72 7.81 4.07
N LYS A 85 1.85 7.36 3.18
CA LYS A 85 0.46 7.01 3.53
C LYS A 85 -0.18 6.08 2.51
N TYR A 86 -1.30 5.51 2.93
CA TYR A 86 -2.23 4.79 2.08
C TYR A 86 -3.54 5.58 1.93
N GLU A 87 -4.16 5.50 0.75
CA GLU A 87 -5.53 5.96 0.53
C GLU A 87 -6.39 4.77 0.09
N VAL A 88 -7.52 4.58 0.75
CA VAL A 88 -8.56 3.67 0.27
C VAL A 88 -9.35 4.44 -0.78
N GLU A 89 -9.38 3.92 -1.98
CA GLU A 89 -10.15 4.48 -3.08
C GLU A 89 -11.34 3.58 -3.40
N ARG A 90 -12.49 4.20 -3.67
CA ARG A 90 -13.75 3.55 -4.01
C ARG A 90 -14.21 3.94 -5.41
N SER A 91 -14.88 3.00 -6.09
CA SER A 91 -15.49 3.19 -7.39
C SER A 91 -16.85 2.47 -7.47
N ALA A 92 -17.76 3.01 -8.25
CA ALA A 92 -19.03 2.36 -8.57
C ALA A 92 -18.95 1.44 -9.81
N ASP A 93 -17.98 1.70 -10.70
CA ASP A 93 -17.85 1.04 -12.01
C ASP A 93 -16.54 0.24 -12.16
N GLY A 94 -15.61 0.37 -11.19
CA GLY A 94 -14.28 -0.23 -11.26
C GLY A 94 -13.29 0.51 -12.16
N ILE A 95 -13.65 1.67 -12.69
CA ILE A 95 -12.85 2.48 -13.61
C ILE A 95 -12.50 3.83 -12.99
N GLN A 96 -13.51 4.58 -12.54
CA GLN A 96 -13.33 5.88 -11.91
C GLN A 96 -13.26 5.72 -10.38
N PHE A 97 -12.07 5.96 -9.81
CA PHE A 97 -11.81 5.81 -8.39
C PHE A 97 -11.70 7.16 -7.70
N THR A 98 -12.26 7.25 -6.49
CA THR A 98 -12.18 8.43 -5.62
C THR A 98 -11.62 8.02 -4.27
N GLY A 99 -10.63 8.76 -3.75
CA GLY A 99 -10.10 8.57 -2.40
C GLY A 99 -11.16 8.91 -1.35
N ILE A 100 -11.38 7.98 -0.42
CA ILE A 100 -12.42 8.12 0.62
C ILE A 100 -11.86 8.11 2.02
N ILE A 101 -10.74 7.42 2.28
CA ILE A 101 -10.14 7.27 3.61
C ILE A 101 -8.63 7.25 3.46
N SER A 102 -7.92 7.94 4.37
CA SER A 102 -6.47 7.91 4.47
C SER A 102 -6.01 7.11 5.69
N ALA A 103 -4.83 6.50 5.59
CA ALA A 103 -4.14 5.83 6.68
C ALA A 103 -2.64 6.14 6.59
N GLU A 104 -2.06 6.67 7.65
CA GLU A 104 -0.61 6.87 7.74
C GLU A 104 0.11 5.53 7.73
N ALA A 105 1.24 5.46 7.02
CA ALA A 105 2.13 4.30 7.07
C ALA A 105 2.85 4.27 8.42
N ASN A 106 2.82 3.13 9.10
CA ASN A 106 3.38 2.96 10.44
C ASN A 106 4.12 1.63 10.60
N HIS A 107 4.58 1.05 9.50
CA HIS A 107 5.28 -0.25 9.44
C HIS A 107 4.46 -1.43 9.97
N ALA A 108 3.13 -1.31 10.01
CA ALA A 108 2.27 -2.42 10.34
C ALA A 108 2.17 -3.40 9.15
N PRO A 109 2.20 -4.71 9.39
CA PRO A 109 2.06 -5.69 8.31
C PRO A 109 0.64 -5.73 7.75
N GLN A 110 -0.32 -5.14 8.45
CA GLN A 110 -1.74 -5.14 8.10
C GLN A 110 -2.42 -3.85 8.53
N TYR A 111 -3.31 -3.37 7.68
CA TYR A 111 -4.15 -2.19 7.88
C TYR A 111 -5.62 -2.54 7.72
N ALA A 112 -6.47 -1.77 8.40
CA ALA A 112 -7.92 -1.89 8.32
C ALA A 112 -8.57 -0.51 8.35
N LYS A 113 -9.55 -0.29 7.48
CA LYS A 113 -10.40 0.91 7.45
C LYS A 113 -11.83 0.51 7.12
N THR A 114 -12.78 1.32 7.56
CA THR A 114 -14.20 1.08 7.31
C THR A 114 -14.81 2.22 6.51
N ASP A 115 -15.38 1.88 5.36
CA ASP A 115 -16.24 2.80 4.60
C ASP A 115 -17.62 2.84 5.26
N LEU A 116 -17.94 3.99 5.83
CA LEU A 116 -19.20 4.20 6.58
C LEU A 116 -20.39 4.53 5.66
N SER A 117 -20.13 4.86 4.40
CA SER A 117 -21.17 5.30 3.46
C SER A 117 -20.94 4.69 2.08
N PRO A 118 -20.86 3.35 1.95
CA PRO A 118 -20.67 2.69 0.66
C PRO A 118 -21.90 2.88 -0.24
N PHE A 119 -21.73 2.65 -1.53
CA PHE A 119 -22.87 2.56 -2.43
C PHE A 119 -23.76 1.37 -2.08
N THR A 120 -25.05 1.50 -2.26
CA THR A 120 -26.03 0.40 -2.03
C THR A 120 -25.84 -0.74 -3.02
N ALA A 121 -25.44 -0.43 -4.24
CA ALA A 121 -25.15 -1.39 -5.31
C ALA A 121 -23.71 -1.93 -5.21
N LEU A 122 -23.05 -2.08 -6.34
CA LEU A 122 -21.68 -2.56 -6.43
C LEU A 122 -20.69 -1.52 -5.90
N ASN A 123 -19.68 -2.00 -5.19
CA ASN A 123 -18.54 -1.21 -4.77
C ASN A 123 -17.25 -1.91 -5.20
N TYR A 124 -16.32 -1.12 -5.71
CA TYR A 124 -14.97 -1.56 -6.02
C TYR A 124 -14.01 -0.76 -5.16
N TYR A 125 -13.01 -1.42 -4.60
CA TYR A 125 -11.98 -0.78 -3.78
C TYR A 125 -10.60 -1.13 -4.31
N ARG A 126 -9.68 -0.19 -4.18
CA ARG A 126 -8.24 -0.41 -4.29
C ARG A 126 -7.52 0.43 -3.24
N ILE A 127 -6.30 0.04 -2.95
CA ILE A 127 -5.41 0.80 -2.06
C ILE A 127 -4.38 1.51 -2.92
N LYS A 128 -4.21 2.79 -2.68
CA LYS A 128 -3.19 3.64 -3.27
C LYS A 128 -2.13 3.90 -2.21
N ALA A 129 -0.92 3.39 -2.41
CA ALA A 129 0.25 3.73 -1.62
C ALA A 129 0.90 4.98 -2.21
N ILE A 130 1.24 5.94 -1.36
CA ILE A 130 1.90 7.19 -1.73
C ILE A 130 3.22 7.26 -0.98
N GLU A 131 4.32 7.36 -1.73
CA GLU A 131 5.66 7.49 -1.19
C GLU A 131 5.98 8.94 -0.78
N PHE A 132 7.01 9.15 0.03
CA PHE A 132 7.45 10.48 0.43
C PHE A 132 7.92 11.36 -0.75
N ASP A 133 8.33 10.76 -1.86
CA ASP A 133 8.71 11.46 -3.09
C ASP A 133 7.52 11.76 -4.03
N GLY A 134 6.31 11.31 -3.65
CA GLY A 134 5.08 11.46 -4.43
C GLY A 134 4.82 10.32 -5.43
N SER A 135 5.70 9.33 -5.52
CA SER A 135 5.46 8.12 -6.32
C SER A 135 4.23 7.37 -5.81
N ILE A 136 3.51 6.73 -6.72
CA ILE A 136 2.24 6.08 -6.42
C ILE A 136 2.26 4.63 -6.88
N GLN A 137 1.76 3.74 -6.01
CA GLN A 137 1.52 2.35 -6.36
C GLN A 137 0.10 1.94 -5.96
N TYR A 138 -0.52 1.09 -6.79
CA TYR A 138 -1.88 0.60 -6.57
C TYR A 138 -1.89 -0.90 -6.27
N SER A 139 -2.82 -1.30 -5.41
CA SER A 139 -3.17 -2.70 -5.19
C SER A 139 -4.05 -3.25 -6.32
N ALA A 140 -4.31 -4.56 -6.26
CA ALA A 140 -5.42 -5.16 -7.00
C ALA A 140 -6.76 -4.53 -6.57
N ILE A 141 -7.72 -4.53 -7.51
CA ILE A 141 -9.09 -4.09 -7.26
C ILE A 141 -9.88 -5.25 -6.65
N VAL A 142 -10.62 -4.97 -5.59
CA VAL A 142 -11.56 -5.92 -4.98
C VAL A 142 -12.99 -5.42 -5.15
N LYS A 143 -13.91 -6.36 -5.39
CA LYS A 143 -15.33 -6.08 -5.64
C LYS A 143 -16.16 -6.54 -4.45
N VAL A 144 -17.11 -5.72 -4.03
CA VAL A 144 -18.14 -6.05 -3.04
C VAL A 144 -19.50 -5.95 -3.72
N SER A 145 -20.23 -7.06 -3.76
CA SER A 145 -21.59 -7.11 -4.33
C SER A 145 -22.57 -6.25 -3.54
N ALA A 146 -23.68 -5.93 -4.18
CA ALA A 146 -24.84 -5.35 -3.51
C ALA A 146 -25.28 -6.23 -2.35
N GLU A 147 -26.00 -5.66 -1.40
CA GLU A 147 -26.68 -6.42 -0.37
C GLU A 147 -27.75 -7.29 -1.05
N GLU A 148 -27.70 -8.60 -0.86
CA GLU A 148 -28.82 -9.45 -1.23
C GLU A 148 -29.93 -9.19 -0.21
N VAL A 149 -30.95 -8.48 -0.61
CA VAL A 149 -32.18 -8.38 0.16
C VAL A 149 -32.94 -9.68 -0.09
N PRO A 150 -33.08 -10.56 0.91
CA PRO A 150 -33.85 -11.77 0.70
C PRO A 150 -35.27 -11.37 0.31
N PRO A 151 -35.90 -12.04 -0.66
CA PRO A 151 -37.25 -11.74 -1.07
C PRO A 151 -38.19 -11.83 0.13
N LEU A 152 -38.96 -10.79 0.34
CA LEU A 152 -39.98 -10.80 1.39
C LEU A 152 -41.07 -11.80 0.99
N ILE A 153 -41.16 -12.90 1.73
CA ILE A 153 -42.20 -13.89 1.50
C ILE A 153 -43.29 -13.67 2.54
N SER A 154 -44.49 -13.33 2.11
CA SER A 154 -45.62 -13.25 2.97
C SER A 154 -46.64 -14.37 2.66
N VAL A 155 -47.25 -14.89 3.71
CA VAL A 155 -48.27 -15.95 3.64
C VAL A 155 -49.59 -15.38 4.08
N TYR A 156 -50.58 -15.42 3.20
CA TYR A 156 -51.94 -14.92 3.50
C TYR A 156 -52.98 -15.92 3.03
N PRO A 157 -54.10 -16.10 3.75
CA PRO A 157 -54.37 -15.63 5.12
C PRO A 157 -53.60 -16.45 6.14
N ASN A 158 -53.24 -15.83 7.26
CA ASN A 158 -52.65 -16.49 8.43
C ASN A 158 -53.52 -16.23 9.66
N PRO A 159 -54.25 -17.22 10.21
CA PRO A 159 -54.23 -18.65 9.86
C PRO A 159 -54.93 -18.96 8.52
N VAL A 160 -54.51 -20.05 7.88
CA VAL A 160 -55.02 -20.52 6.60
C VAL A 160 -56.52 -20.78 6.70
N LYS A 161 -57.31 -20.19 5.79
CA LYS A 161 -58.78 -20.41 5.67
C LYS A 161 -59.06 -21.17 4.37
N ASN A 162 -60.10 -22.02 4.42
CA ASN A 162 -60.57 -22.74 3.25
C ASN A 162 -59.54 -23.62 2.55
N ARG A 163 -58.50 -24.09 3.27
CA ARG A 163 -57.38 -24.89 2.70
C ARG A 163 -56.62 -24.25 1.54
N VAL A 164 -56.73 -22.91 1.39
CA VAL A 164 -56.00 -22.15 0.36
C VAL A 164 -55.01 -21.21 1.05
N MET A 165 -53.81 -21.23 0.56
CA MET A 165 -52.70 -20.38 0.98
C MET A 165 -52.14 -19.66 -0.25
N GLN A 166 -51.95 -18.37 -0.17
CA GLN A 166 -51.25 -17.58 -1.20
C GLN A 166 -49.86 -17.22 -0.69
N LEU A 167 -48.87 -17.43 -1.52
CA LEU A 167 -47.53 -16.97 -1.30
C LEU A 167 -47.30 -15.71 -2.14
N HIS A 168 -46.95 -14.63 -1.50
CA HIS A 168 -46.59 -13.38 -2.15
C HIS A 168 -45.08 -13.15 -2.02
N PHE A 169 -44.44 -12.89 -3.15
CA PHE A 169 -43.02 -12.60 -3.24
C PHE A 169 -42.86 -11.14 -3.68
N GLU A 170 -42.18 -10.33 -2.86
CA GLU A 170 -41.69 -9.00 -3.25
C GLU A 170 -40.19 -9.09 -3.48
N GLY A 171 -39.73 -8.70 -4.66
CA GLY A 171 -38.34 -8.69 -5.07
C GLY A 171 -37.85 -7.29 -5.43
#